data_f491e5d62f7904bfb45b0c2d1bec917c
#
_entry.id   f491e5d62f7904bfb45b0c2d1bec917c
#
_cell.length_a   1.000
_cell.length_b   1.000
_cell.length_c   1.000
_cell.angle_alpha   90.00
_cell.angle_beta   90.00
_cell.angle_gamma   90.00
#
_symmetry.space_group_name_H-M   'P 1'
#
loop_
_entity.id
_entity.type
_entity.pdbx_description
1 polymer ?
#
loop_
_entity_poly.entity_id
_entity_poly.type
_entity_poly.pdbx_seq_one_letter_code
_entity_poly.pdbx_strand_id
1 'polypeptide(L)'
;MIYDGIIIGGGPAGSAAAVYSARKRLKTLLITESFGGQSIVSDDIQNWIGERHISGFDLAKKFEEHVRAFSDIVDIKMPERVTEIKSIECLIGEERVCDFEASTDKGNKYEGKSIILAAGARRRKLNIPGEEKFEGKGVAYCSTCDAPLFSGKKVAVIGGGNSGLEAVIDLFPYAEEIYLIESNGKLRGDQMTQDEIRKNPKLKEIIFHAQALEVLGDKFVNGLKYRNKESGDEKVLSAEGIFVEIGSVPNSEIAKDLLGLDQYGQVIIDSKNATTTHPGVFAAGDITDDPYKQNNISAGDAVKAALSAYNYLLKREKHTPAAA
;
A
#
# COMPACT_ATOMS: atom_id res chain seq x y z
N MET A 1 19.58 -23.41 0.23
CA MET A 1 18.33 -23.98 -0.36
C MET A 1 17.77 -22.91 -1.25
N ILE A 2 17.57 -23.19 -2.54
CA ILE A 2 17.04 -22.22 -3.52
C ILE A 2 15.54 -22.46 -3.67
N TYR A 3 14.74 -21.40 -3.54
CA TYR A 3 13.29 -21.41 -3.78
C TYR A 3 12.99 -21.14 -5.26
N ASP A 4 11.85 -21.63 -5.74
CA ASP A 4 11.39 -21.24 -7.08
C ASP A 4 10.93 -19.77 -7.11
N GLY A 5 10.33 -19.29 -6.01
CA GLY A 5 9.97 -17.89 -5.84
C GLY A 5 10.07 -17.41 -4.41
N ILE A 6 10.53 -16.15 -4.24
CA ILE A 6 10.49 -15.45 -2.95
C ILE A 6 9.43 -14.34 -3.07
N ILE A 7 8.47 -14.35 -2.15
CA ILE A 7 7.42 -13.33 -2.03
C ILE A 7 7.75 -12.43 -0.86
N ILE A 8 7.71 -11.11 -1.08
CA ILE A 8 8.08 -10.12 -0.09
C ILE A 8 6.86 -9.29 0.29
N GLY A 9 6.37 -9.49 1.53
CA GLY A 9 5.20 -8.83 2.10
C GLY A 9 4.01 -9.78 2.29
N GLY A 10 3.27 -9.61 3.40
CA GLY A 10 2.14 -10.44 3.83
C GLY A 10 0.78 -9.75 3.74
N GLY A 11 0.67 -8.66 2.97
CA GLY A 11 -0.59 -7.99 2.69
C GLY A 11 -1.47 -8.78 1.71
N PRO A 12 -2.57 -8.20 1.22
CA PRO A 12 -3.47 -8.84 0.24
C PRO A 12 -2.71 -9.36 -0.99
N ALA A 13 -1.77 -8.57 -1.52
CA ALA A 13 -0.94 -8.96 -2.66
C ALA A 13 -0.06 -10.18 -2.34
N GLY A 14 0.74 -10.13 -1.27
CA GLY A 14 1.65 -11.24 -0.95
C GLY A 14 0.92 -12.52 -0.60
N SER A 15 -0.20 -12.43 0.11
CA SER A 15 -1.04 -13.58 0.44
C SER A 15 -1.63 -14.22 -0.81
N ALA A 16 -2.16 -13.42 -1.75
CA ALA A 16 -2.68 -13.92 -3.02
C ALA A 16 -1.58 -14.56 -3.87
N ALA A 17 -0.39 -13.91 -3.96
CA ALA A 17 0.76 -14.49 -4.65
C ALA A 17 1.18 -15.84 -4.07
N ALA A 18 1.24 -15.96 -2.73
CA ALA A 18 1.61 -17.20 -2.05
C ALA A 18 0.64 -18.35 -2.35
N VAL A 19 -0.66 -18.09 -2.24
CA VAL A 19 -1.70 -19.08 -2.56
C VAL A 19 -1.61 -19.55 -4.01
N TYR A 20 -1.44 -18.63 -4.97
CA TYR A 20 -1.38 -19.00 -6.39
C TYR A 20 -0.07 -19.68 -6.77
N SER A 21 1.06 -19.28 -6.18
CA SER A 21 2.36 -19.98 -6.33
C SER A 21 2.27 -21.41 -5.81
N ALA A 22 1.69 -21.61 -4.62
CA ALA A 22 1.46 -22.92 -4.04
C ALA A 22 0.57 -23.82 -4.92
N ARG A 23 -0.51 -23.29 -5.48
CA ARG A 23 -1.40 -24.00 -6.41
C ARG A 23 -0.71 -24.38 -7.73
N LYS A 24 0.37 -23.68 -8.09
CA LYS A 24 1.27 -24.03 -9.20
C LYS A 24 2.41 -24.95 -8.79
N ARG A 25 2.44 -25.39 -7.53
CA ARG A 25 3.47 -26.26 -6.96
C ARG A 25 4.88 -25.63 -6.98
N LEU A 26 4.97 -24.33 -6.99
CA LEU A 26 6.24 -23.62 -6.86
C LEU A 26 6.68 -23.66 -5.40
N LYS A 27 7.90 -24.15 -5.14
CA LYS A 27 8.51 -24.07 -3.80
C LYS A 27 8.75 -22.62 -3.46
N THR A 28 7.95 -22.10 -2.55
CA THR A 28 7.83 -20.64 -2.31
C THR A 28 8.29 -20.29 -0.90
N LEU A 29 8.98 -19.15 -0.77
CA LEU A 29 9.26 -18.51 0.51
C LEU A 29 8.46 -17.20 0.58
N LEU A 30 7.65 -17.02 1.62
CA LEU A 30 7.02 -15.76 1.97
C LEU A 30 7.76 -15.13 3.15
N ILE A 31 8.26 -13.90 2.97
CA ILE A 31 8.93 -13.12 4.03
C ILE A 31 8.06 -11.91 4.36
N THR A 32 7.69 -11.76 5.63
CA THR A 32 6.82 -10.66 6.09
C THR A 32 7.02 -10.33 7.57
N GLU A 33 6.77 -9.09 7.94
CA GLU A 33 6.70 -8.68 9.36
C GLU A 33 5.38 -9.17 10.01
N SER A 34 4.27 -9.10 9.24
CA SER A 34 2.93 -9.54 9.68
C SER A 34 2.05 -9.78 8.46
N PHE A 35 0.93 -10.47 8.66
CA PHE A 35 -0.14 -10.52 7.65
C PHE A 35 -1.06 -9.30 7.73
N GLY A 36 -1.79 -9.01 6.62
CA GLY A 36 -2.80 -7.96 6.53
C GLY A 36 -2.33 -6.64 5.91
N GLY A 37 -1.02 -6.32 6.01
CA GLY A 37 -0.49 -5.07 5.49
C GLY A 37 -1.17 -3.84 6.13
N GLN A 38 -1.37 -2.77 5.36
CA GLN A 38 -1.98 -1.52 5.86
C GLN A 38 -3.43 -1.68 6.34
N SER A 39 -4.14 -2.72 5.88
CA SER A 39 -5.56 -2.91 6.23
C SER A 39 -5.79 -3.37 7.66
N ILE A 40 -4.75 -3.84 8.36
CA ILE A 40 -4.87 -4.44 9.70
C ILE A 40 -5.42 -3.45 10.75
N VAL A 41 -5.23 -2.15 10.53
CA VAL A 41 -5.68 -1.08 11.45
C VAL A 41 -7.14 -0.66 11.24
N SER A 42 -7.80 -1.14 10.18
CA SER A 42 -9.19 -0.79 9.89
C SER A 42 -10.14 -1.55 10.81
N ASP A 43 -11.03 -0.84 11.50
CA ASP A 43 -12.03 -1.47 12.38
C ASP A 43 -13.12 -2.19 11.57
N ASP A 44 -13.48 -1.67 10.38
CA ASP A 44 -14.50 -2.23 9.50
C ASP A 44 -14.15 -2.01 8.02
N ILE A 45 -13.93 -3.10 7.30
CA ILE A 45 -13.66 -3.12 5.86
C ILE A 45 -14.95 -3.58 5.16
N GLN A 46 -15.53 -2.72 4.31
CA GLN A 46 -16.78 -2.97 3.60
C GLN A 46 -16.59 -3.18 2.10
N ASN A 47 -15.38 -3.02 1.60
CA ASN A 47 -15.04 -3.08 0.17
C ASN A 47 -14.19 -4.31 -0.20
N TRP A 48 -14.04 -5.28 0.68
CA TRP A 48 -13.48 -6.59 0.34
C TRP A 48 -14.56 -7.49 -0.23
N ILE A 49 -14.45 -7.86 -1.51
CA ILE A 49 -15.48 -8.66 -2.20
C ILE A 49 -15.60 -10.03 -1.54
N GLY A 50 -16.85 -10.39 -1.20
CA GLY A 50 -17.18 -11.61 -0.47
C GLY A 50 -17.44 -11.43 1.01
N GLU A 51 -17.06 -10.27 1.57
CA GLU A 51 -17.35 -9.89 2.96
C GLU A 51 -18.06 -8.53 2.99
N ARG A 52 -19.21 -8.47 3.66
CA ARG A 52 -19.96 -7.21 3.78
C ARG A 52 -19.36 -6.30 4.84
N HIS A 53 -18.87 -6.88 5.91
CA HIS A 53 -18.22 -6.26 7.04
C HIS A 53 -17.17 -7.19 7.59
N ILE A 54 -15.94 -6.75 7.72
CA ILE A 54 -14.85 -7.51 8.32
C ILE A 54 -13.82 -6.55 8.92
N SER A 55 -13.33 -6.84 10.14
CA SER A 55 -12.21 -6.08 10.69
C SER A 55 -10.92 -6.37 9.90
N GLY A 56 -10.01 -5.40 9.85
CA GLY A 56 -8.70 -5.59 9.23
C GLY A 56 -7.92 -6.73 9.89
N PHE A 57 -8.07 -6.89 11.21
CA PHE A 57 -7.47 -7.99 11.95
C PHE A 57 -8.02 -9.36 11.52
N ASP A 58 -9.35 -9.50 11.39
CA ASP A 58 -9.96 -10.76 10.97
C ASP A 58 -9.64 -11.08 9.51
N LEU A 59 -9.58 -10.06 8.66
CA LEU A 59 -9.16 -10.22 7.26
C LEU A 59 -7.70 -10.69 7.17
N ALA A 60 -6.80 -10.09 7.96
CA ALA A 60 -5.41 -10.51 8.05
C ALA A 60 -5.26 -11.97 8.50
N LYS A 61 -6.06 -12.37 9.49
CA LYS A 61 -6.11 -13.75 9.98
C LYS A 61 -6.57 -14.72 8.90
N LYS A 62 -7.61 -14.38 8.12
CA LYS A 62 -8.06 -15.18 6.97
C LYS A 62 -6.95 -15.34 5.91
N PHE A 63 -6.18 -14.28 5.63
CA PHE A 63 -5.04 -14.37 4.72
C PHE A 63 -3.98 -15.33 5.25
N GLU A 64 -3.60 -15.20 6.52
CA GLU A 64 -2.62 -16.08 7.16
C GLU A 64 -3.07 -17.54 7.16
N GLU A 65 -4.30 -17.82 7.57
CA GLU A 65 -4.88 -19.16 7.57
C GLU A 65 -4.87 -19.79 6.16
N HIS A 66 -5.21 -19.01 5.13
CA HIS A 66 -5.22 -19.49 3.76
C HIS A 66 -3.81 -19.81 3.24
N VAL A 67 -2.82 -18.97 3.53
CA VAL A 67 -1.43 -19.25 3.13
C VAL A 67 -0.88 -20.48 3.88
N ARG A 68 -1.14 -20.59 5.19
CA ARG A 68 -0.71 -21.72 6.02
C ARG A 68 -1.33 -23.05 5.63
N ALA A 69 -2.48 -23.05 4.95
CA ALA A 69 -3.07 -24.27 4.38
C ALA A 69 -2.18 -24.93 3.30
N PHE A 70 -1.16 -24.23 2.80
CA PHE A 70 -0.16 -24.72 1.85
C PHE A 70 1.24 -24.84 2.47
N SER A 71 1.34 -25.12 3.77
CA SER A 71 2.62 -25.22 4.50
C SER A 71 3.57 -26.33 4.04
N ASP A 72 3.08 -27.25 3.19
CA ASP A 72 3.90 -28.26 2.50
C ASP A 72 4.69 -27.67 1.30
N ILE A 73 4.34 -26.48 0.81
CA ILE A 73 4.92 -25.84 -0.36
C ILE A 73 5.44 -24.42 -0.05
N VAL A 74 4.76 -23.72 0.86
CA VAL A 74 5.09 -22.33 1.23
C VAL A 74 5.76 -22.29 2.60
N ASP A 75 7.04 -21.95 2.61
CA ASP A 75 7.74 -21.59 3.84
C ASP A 75 7.43 -20.13 4.20
N ILE A 76 7.17 -19.86 5.48
CA ILE A 76 6.88 -18.50 5.98
C ILE A 76 7.97 -18.07 6.96
N LYS A 77 8.56 -16.90 6.71
CA LYS A 77 9.47 -16.21 7.64
C LYS A 77 8.75 -14.98 8.19
N MET A 78 8.31 -15.09 9.45
CA MET A 78 7.60 -14.05 10.19
C MET A 78 7.94 -14.12 11.69
N PRO A 79 8.17 -13.02 12.39
CA PRO A 79 8.27 -11.65 11.90
C PRO A 79 9.68 -11.39 11.32
N GLU A 80 9.77 -11.06 10.04
CA GLU A 80 11.05 -10.79 9.37
C GLU A 80 10.82 -9.80 8.21
N ARG A 81 11.72 -8.83 8.03
CA ARG A 81 11.61 -7.81 7.00
C ARG A 81 12.78 -7.87 6.04
N VAL A 82 12.49 -7.90 4.73
CA VAL A 82 13.51 -7.78 3.69
C VAL A 82 14.06 -6.36 3.67
N THR A 83 15.37 -6.22 3.66
CA THR A 83 16.10 -4.95 3.63
C THR A 83 16.77 -4.69 2.28
N GLU A 84 17.06 -5.72 1.52
CA GLU A 84 17.70 -5.61 0.22
C GLU A 84 17.38 -6.82 -0.67
N ILE A 85 17.29 -6.59 -1.98
CA ILE A 85 17.19 -7.61 -3.02
C ILE A 85 18.31 -7.38 -4.02
N LYS A 86 19.03 -8.45 -4.35
CA LYS A 86 20.09 -8.45 -5.37
C LYS A 86 19.88 -9.55 -6.38
N SER A 87 20.26 -9.32 -7.63
CA SER A 87 20.48 -10.41 -8.57
C SER A 87 21.87 -11.02 -8.32
N ILE A 88 21.92 -12.34 -8.25
CA ILE A 88 23.13 -13.14 -8.12
C ILE A 88 23.17 -14.14 -9.28
N GLU A 89 24.34 -14.60 -9.67
CA GLU A 89 24.52 -15.64 -10.69
C GLU A 89 23.63 -15.46 -11.92
N CYS A 90 24.04 -14.55 -12.83
CA CYS A 90 23.31 -14.35 -14.07
C CYS A 90 23.98 -15.11 -15.20
N LEU A 91 23.23 -16.02 -15.82
CA LEU A 91 23.59 -16.62 -17.09
C LEU A 91 23.22 -15.66 -18.22
N ILE A 92 24.17 -15.32 -19.08
CA ILE A 92 23.98 -14.45 -20.23
C ILE A 92 23.96 -15.34 -21.47
N GLY A 93 22.75 -15.58 -21.99
CA GLY A 93 22.48 -16.26 -23.24
C GLY A 93 21.65 -15.37 -24.15
N GLU A 94 20.72 -15.94 -24.91
CA GLU A 94 19.73 -15.17 -25.68
C GLU A 94 18.82 -14.34 -24.78
N GLU A 95 18.53 -14.83 -23.55
CA GLU A 95 17.83 -14.09 -22.49
C GLU A 95 18.70 -14.10 -21.21
N ARG A 96 18.71 -12.96 -20.49
CA ARG A 96 19.37 -12.88 -19.17
C ARG A 96 18.55 -13.61 -18.14
N VAL A 97 19.13 -14.62 -17.48
CA VAL A 97 18.52 -15.43 -16.43
C VAL A 97 19.35 -15.29 -15.17
N CYS A 98 18.76 -14.75 -14.09
CA CYS A 98 19.44 -14.56 -12.81
C CYS A 98 18.73 -15.32 -11.70
N ASP A 99 19.50 -15.69 -10.68
CA ASP A 99 19.01 -15.97 -9.34
C ASP A 99 19.02 -14.69 -8.51
N PHE A 100 18.32 -14.72 -7.39
CA PHE A 100 18.13 -13.55 -6.53
C PHE A 100 18.45 -13.90 -5.09
N GLU A 101 19.04 -12.96 -4.37
CA GLU A 101 19.24 -13.01 -2.92
C GLU A 101 18.35 -11.94 -2.26
N ALA A 102 17.55 -12.35 -1.27
CA ALA A 102 16.84 -11.44 -0.37
C ALA A 102 17.54 -11.45 1.00
N SER A 103 18.04 -10.29 1.42
CA SER A 103 18.65 -10.07 2.75
C SER A 103 17.62 -9.46 3.69
N THR A 104 17.68 -9.82 4.99
CA THR A 104 16.67 -9.40 5.97
C THR A 104 17.29 -8.67 7.16
N ASP A 105 16.44 -7.98 7.94
CA ASP A 105 16.79 -7.27 9.17
C ASP A 105 17.30 -8.17 10.29
N LYS A 106 17.09 -9.49 10.18
CA LYS A 106 17.65 -10.50 11.08
C LYS A 106 19.01 -11.04 10.63
N GLY A 107 19.54 -10.52 9.53
CA GLY A 107 20.82 -10.96 8.96
C GLY A 107 20.72 -12.27 8.17
N ASN A 108 19.51 -12.79 7.94
CA ASN A 108 19.32 -13.96 7.11
C ASN A 108 19.39 -13.59 5.62
N LYS A 109 19.81 -14.58 4.80
CA LYS A 109 19.85 -14.48 3.35
C LYS A 109 19.12 -15.67 2.74
N TYR A 110 18.28 -15.39 1.78
CA TYR A 110 17.48 -16.40 1.09
C TYR A 110 17.65 -16.27 -0.41
N GLU A 111 17.79 -17.39 -1.09
CA GLU A 111 18.00 -17.47 -2.53
C GLU A 111 16.76 -17.99 -3.24
N GLY A 112 16.43 -17.40 -4.39
CA GLY A 112 15.30 -17.80 -5.21
C GLY A 112 15.51 -17.51 -6.68
N LYS A 113 14.83 -18.27 -7.54
CA LYS A 113 14.88 -18.14 -9.00
C LYS A 113 14.01 -16.99 -9.52
N SER A 114 13.06 -16.52 -8.73
CA SER A 114 12.19 -15.38 -9.04
C SER A 114 11.80 -14.62 -7.77
N ILE A 115 11.41 -13.35 -7.94
CA ILE A 115 10.91 -12.50 -6.85
C ILE A 115 9.50 -12.01 -7.20
N ILE A 116 8.58 -12.01 -6.23
CA ILE A 116 7.32 -11.28 -6.29
C ILE A 116 7.36 -10.21 -5.19
N LEU A 117 7.50 -8.96 -5.61
CA LEU A 117 7.60 -7.82 -4.72
C LEU A 117 6.20 -7.30 -4.38
N ALA A 118 5.73 -7.57 -3.16
CA ALA A 118 4.41 -7.23 -2.64
C ALA A 118 4.52 -6.42 -1.33
N ALA A 119 5.60 -5.64 -1.18
CA ALA A 119 5.94 -4.93 0.05
C ALA A 119 5.05 -3.71 0.33
N GLY A 120 4.13 -3.38 -0.59
CA GLY A 120 3.16 -2.30 -0.42
C GLY A 120 3.78 -0.90 -0.33
N ALA A 121 3.05 -0.01 0.33
CA ALA A 121 3.48 1.37 0.59
C ALA A 121 3.13 1.73 2.03
N ARG A 122 3.76 2.76 2.56
CA ARG A 122 3.41 3.36 3.85
C ARG A 122 2.79 4.73 3.63
N ARG A 123 1.71 5.03 4.34
CA ARG A 123 1.10 6.36 4.32
C ARG A 123 2.04 7.38 4.91
N ARG A 124 2.11 8.56 4.31
CA ARG A 124 2.81 9.69 4.92
C ARG A 124 2.00 10.15 6.11
N LYS A 125 2.66 10.21 7.27
CA LYS A 125 2.09 10.75 8.50
C LYS A 125 2.42 12.23 8.63
N LEU A 126 1.58 12.97 9.34
CA LEU A 126 1.83 14.35 9.72
C LEU A 126 2.94 14.44 10.76
N ASN A 127 3.13 13.37 11.54
CA ASN A 127 4.06 13.28 12.67
C ASN A 127 3.81 14.37 13.72
N ILE A 128 2.54 14.58 14.06
CA ILE A 128 2.08 15.54 15.06
C ILE A 128 1.46 14.85 16.28
N PRO A 129 1.47 15.50 17.46
CA PRO A 129 0.78 14.96 18.64
C PRO A 129 -0.67 14.58 18.35
N GLY A 130 -1.11 13.46 18.91
CA GLY A 130 -2.47 12.94 18.77
C GLY A 130 -2.72 12.10 17.51
N GLU A 131 -1.94 12.25 16.43
CA GLU A 131 -2.17 11.50 15.18
C GLU A 131 -2.21 9.99 15.41
N GLU A 132 -1.17 9.42 16.03
CA GLU A 132 -1.09 7.98 16.30
C GLU A 132 -2.12 7.52 17.34
N LYS A 133 -2.37 8.33 18.38
CA LYS A 133 -3.36 8.02 19.42
C LYS A 133 -4.77 7.83 18.85
N PHE A 134 -5.10 8.60 17.81
CA PHE A 134 -6.44 8.64 17.20
C PHE A 134 -6.52 7.92 15.85
N GLU A 135 -5.48 7.21 15.42
CA GLU A 135 -5.54 6.35 14.24
C GLU A 135 -6.62 5.28 14.44
N GLY A 136 -7.59 5.17 13.50
CA GLY A 136 -8.80 4.36 13.64
C GLY A 136 -9.86 4.91 14.62
N LYS A 137 -9.57 6.01 15.31
CA LYS A 137 -10.50 6.65 16.26
C LYS A 137 -10.88 8.08 15.83
N GLY A 138 -10.92 8.29 14.53
CA GLY A 138 -11.23 9.57 13.91
C GLY A 138 -10.10 10.09 13.01
N VAL A 139 -8.87 9.59 13.08
CA VAL A 139 -7.84 9.80 12.05
C VAL A 139 -7.88 8.64 11.06
N ALA A 140 -8.00 8.98 9.77
CA ALA A 140 -8.08 8.06 8.64
C ALA A 140 -7.10 8.46 7.53
N TYR A 141 -6.70 7.49 6.70
CA TYR A 141 -5.75 7.67 5.60
C TYR A 141 -6.30 7.15 4.25
N CYS A 142 -7.57 6.76 4.19
CA CYS A 142 -8.21 6.24 2.99
C CYS A 142 -9.68 6.67 2.96
N SER A 143 -10.01 7.65 2.13
CA SER A 143 -11.40 8.11 1.99
C SER A 143 -12.32 7.04 1.41
N THR A 144 -11.88 6.33 0.36
CA THR A 144 -12.62 5.24 -0.28
C THR A 144 -12.97 4.11 0.70
N CYS A 145 -12.12 3.90 1.75
CA CYS A 145 -12.34 2.86 2.75
C CYS A 145 -13.25 3.34 3.90
N ASP A 146 -12.98 4.56 4.39
CA ASP A 146 -13.43 4.99 5.72
C ASP A 146 -14.54 6.05 5.67
N ALA A 147 -14.82 6.70 4.51
CA ALA A 147 -15.82 7.76 4.42
C ALA A 147 -17.20 7.38 4.99
N PRO A 148 -17.73 6.16 4.81
CA PRO A 148 -19.02 5.77 5.40
C PRO A 148 -19.07 5.87 6.93
N LEU A 149 -17.94 5.68 7.65
CA LEU A 149 -17.85 5.75 9.11
C LEU A 149 -18.03 7.19 9.65
N PHE A 150 -17.95 8.16 8.75
CA PHE A 150 -18.07 9.60 9.08
C PHE A 150 -19.42 10.19 8.67
N SER A 151 -20.45 9.35 8.55
CA SER A 151 -21.80 9.82 8.24
C SER A 151 -22.33 10.77 9.30
N GLY A 152 -22.80 11.96 8.85
CA GLY A 152 -23.34 13.03 9.72
C GLY A 152 -22.30 13.77 10.55
N LYS A 153 -20.99 13.57 10.28
CA LYS A 153 -19.88 14.18 11.04
C LYS A 153 -19.26 15.37 10.32
N LYS A 154 -18.61 16.24 11.10
CA LYS A 154 -17.72 17.29 10.59
C LYS A 154 -16.33 16.72 10.41
N VAL A 155 -15.77 16.86 9.20
CA VAL A 155 -14.49 16.27 8.87
C VAL A 155 -13.50 17.28 8.30
N ALA A 156 -12.23 17.09 8.59
CA ALA A 156 -11.13 17.82 7.97
C ALA A 156 -10.36 16.86 7.04
N VAL A 157 -10.07 17.33 5.83
CA VAL A 157 -9.17 16.65 4.88
C VAL A 157 -7.88 17.44 4.82
N ILE A 158 -6.74 16.80 5.08
CA ILE A 158 -5.42 17.44 5.05
C ILE A 158 -4.68 17.02 3.79
N GLY A 159 -4.44 17.96 2.88
CA GLY A 159 -3.75 17.79 1.61
C GLY A 159 -4.56 18.28 0.43
N GLY A 160 -4.02 19.20 -0.35
CA GLY A 160 -4.65 19.81 -1.53
C GLY A 160 -4.14 19.24 -2.87
N GLY A 161 -3.64 18.00 -2.88
CA GLY A 161 -3.34 17.22 -4.07
C GLY A 161 -4.55 16.41 -4.56
N ASN A 162 -4.39 15.59 -5.62
CA ASN A 162 -5.50 14.79 -6.17
C ASN A 162 -6.16 13.92 -5.10
N SER A 163 -5.37 13.17 -4.30
CA SER A 163 -5.93 12.32 -3.24
C SER A 163 -6.80 13.10 -2.24
N GLY A 164 -6.39 14.32 -1.85
CA GLY A 164 -7.20 15.15 -0.94
C GLY A 164 -8.46 15.67 -1.60
N LEU A 165 -8.43 16.04 -2.89
CA LEU A 165 -9.63 16.47 -3.61
C LEU A 165 -10.61 15.31 -3.82
N GLU A 166 -10.11 14.13 -4.16
CA GLU A 166 -10.89 12.90 -4.28
C GLU A 166 -11.52 12.52 -2.94
N ALA A 167 -10.77 12.64 -1.83
CA ALA A 167 -11.30 12.40 -0.50
C ALA A 167 -12.44 13.33 -0.13
N VAL A 168 -12.39 14.62 -0.54
CA VAL A 168 -13.51 15.54 -0.37
C VAL A 168 -14.74 15.06 -1.13
N ILE A 169 -14.57 14.56 -2.37
CA ILE A 169 -15.69 14.01 -3.17
C ILE A 169 -16.26 12.76 -2.51
N ASP A 170 -15.41 11.81 -2.09
CA ASP A 170 -15.81 10.57 -1.42
C ASP A 170 -16.60 10.83 -0.13
N LEU A 171 -16.33 11.95 0.54
CA LEU A 171 -17.00 12.35 1.78
C LEU A 171 -18.35 13.04 1.54
N PHE A 172 -18.64 13.58 0.36
CA PHE A 172 -19.91 14.29 0.10
C PHE A 172 -21.17 13.47 0.40
N PRO A 173 -21.26 12.18 0.07
CA PRO A 173 -22.43 11.37 0.42
C PRO A 173 -22.66 11.26 1.93
N TYR A 174 -21.61 11.31 2.73
CA TYR A 174 -21.61 10.92 4.14
C TYR A 174 -21.50 12.10 5.10
N ALA A 175 -20.44 12.90 5.00
CA ALA A 175 -20.15 13.97 5.95
C ALA A 175 -21.24 15.06 5.98
N GLU A 176 -21.40 15.70 7.14
CA GLU A 176 -22.24 16.90 7.31
C GLU A 176 -21.51 18.14 6.80
N GLU A 177 -20.27 18.35 7.24
CA GLU A 177 -19.42 19.46 6.86
C GLU A 177 -18.00 18.97 6.58
N ILE A 178 -17.37 19.56 5.54
CA ILE A 178 -16.01 19.22 5.12
C ILE A 178 -15.16 20.48 5.12
N TYR A 179 -13.97 20.39 5.66
CA TYR A 179 -12.94 21.43 5.65
C TYR A 179 -11.69 20.87 4.95
N LEU A 180 -11.19 21.54 3.93
CA LEU A 180 -9.96 21.15 3.24
C LEU A 180 -8.80 22.01 3.73
N ILE A 181 -7.76 21.37 4.28
CA ILE A 181 -6.57 22.00 4.86
C ILE A 181 -5.41 21.86 3.86
N GLU A 182 -4.89 22.97 3.38
CA GLU A 182 -3.72 22.98 2.50
C GLU A 182 -2.61 23.86 3.09
N SER A 183 -1.42 23.30 3.15
CA SER A 183 -0.25 23.97 3.74
C SER A 183 0.37 25.06 2.85
N ASN A 184 0.00 25.10 1.59
CA ASN A 184 0.42 26.11 0.62
C ASN A 184 -0.73 27.06 0.28
N GLY A 185 -0.45 28.10 -0.53
CA GLY A 185 -1.45 29.09 -0.95
C GLY A 185 -2.33 28.67 -2.11
N LYS A 186 -2.19 27.44 -2.62
CA LYS A 186 -3.00 26.92 -3.73
C LYS A 186 -3.12 25.40 -3.67
N LEU A 187 -4.22 24.89 -4.19
CA LEU A 187 -4.40 23.46 -4.45
C LEU A 187 -3.51 23.02 -5.62
N ARG A 188 -3.07 21.78 -5.57
CA ARG A 188 -2.19 21.17 -6.59
C ARG A 188 -2.86 20.07 -7.40
N GLY A 189 -4.04 19.63 -6.98
CA GLY A 189 -4.82 18.63 -7.69
C GLY A 189 -5.44 19.18 -8.97
N ASP A 190 -6.10 18.31 -9.73
CA ASP A 190 -6.71 18.62 -11.02
C ASP A 190 -7.72 19.77 -10.94
N GLN A 191 -7.70 20.66 -11.92
CA GLN A 191 -8.54 21.87 -11.92
C GLN A 191 -10.04 21.54 -12.00
N MET A 192 -10.43 20.53 -12.77
CA MET A 192 -11.84 20.13 -12.88
C MET A 192 -12.38 19.66 -11.53
N THR A 193 -11.57 18.87 -10.81
CA THR A 193 -11.91 18.40 -9.47
C THR A 193 -11.97 19.55 -8.46
N GLN A 194 -11.05 20.52 -8.55
CA GLN A 194 -11.12 21.73 -7.72
C GLN A 194 -12.43 22.52 -7.95
N ASP A 195 -12.84 22.64 -9.22
CA ASP A 195 -14.07 23.36 -9.58
C ASP A 195 -15.33 22.60 -9.14
N GLU A 196 -15.29 21.28 -9.15
CA GLU A 196 -16.36 20.41 -8.67
C GLU A 196 -16.55 20.52 -7.16
N ILE A 197 -15.50 20.37 -6.36
CA ILE A 197 -15.61 20.40 -4.91
C ILE A 197 -16.12 21.76 -4.41
N ARG A 198 -15.74 22.87 -5.06
CA ARG A 198 -16.17 24.23 -4.68
C ARG A 198 -17.66 24.47 -4.87
N LYS A 199 -18.35 23.68 -5.70
CA LYS A 199 -19.79 23.80 -5.94
C LYS A 199 -20.64 23.13 -4.87
N ASN A 200 -20.06 22.20 -4.10
CA ASN A 200 -20.80 21.44 -3.10
C ASN A 200 -20.90 22.21 -1.78
N PRO A 201 -22.11 22.47 -1.26
CA PRO A 201 -22.33 23.29 -0.03
C PRO A 201 -21.79 22.60 1.25
N LYS A 202 -21.48 21.31 1.21
CA LYS A 202 -20.85 20.59 2.32
C LYS A 202 -19.37 20.94 2.50
N LEU A 203 -18.66 21.40 1.45
CA LEU A 203 -17.33 21.97 1.58
C LEU A 203 -17.49 23.38 2.15
N LYS A 204 -17.24 23.53 3.44
CA LYS A 204 -17.43 24.81 4.15
C LYS A 204 -16.32 25.80 3.88
N GLU A 205 -15.07 25.31 3.88
CA GLU A 205 -13.91 26.17 3.73
C GLU A 205 -12.72 25.37 3.17
N ILE A 206 -11.90 26.05 2.37
CA ILE A 206 -10.55 25.62 2.01
C ILE A 206 -9.58 26.53 2.76
N ILE A 207 -8.91 25.99 3.75
CA ILE A 207 -8.00 26.74 4.63
C ILE A 207 -6.58 26.61 4.06
N PHE A 208 -6.13 27.67 3.41
CA PHE A 208 -4.77 27.75 2.86
C PHE A 208 -3.73 28.18 3.89
N HIS A 209 -2.47 27.97 3.57
CA HIS A 209 -1.33 28.30 4.42
C HIS A 209 -1.43 27.69 5.82
N ALA A 210 -2.16 26.58 5.97
CA ALA A 210 -2.46 25.97 7.24
C ALA A 210 -1.56 24.74 7.49
N GLN A 211 -0.77 24.81 8.54
CA GLN A 211 0.05 23.71 9.05
C GLN A 211 -0.69 23.04 10.21
N ALA A 212 -1.02 21.76 10.05
CA ALA A 212 -1.53 20.94 11.16
C ALA A 212 -0.47 20.84 12.27
N LEU A 213 -0.88 21.01 13.52
CA LEU A 213 0.00 20.99 14.69
C LEU A 213 -0.32 19.86 15.66
N GLU A 214 -1.60 19.57 15.87
CA GLU A 214 -2.04 18.59 16.86
C GLU A 214 -3.44 18.10 16.54
N VAL A 215 -3.67 16.80 16.69
CA VAL A 215 -4.99 16.19 16.67
C VAL A 215 -5.55 16.16 18.09
N LEU A 216 -6.70 16.76 18.29
CA LEU A 216 -7.34 16.92 19.59
C LEU A 216 -8.45 15.89 19.77
N GLY A 217 -8.64 15.41 21.00
CA GLY A 217 -9.69 14.49 21.32
C GLY A 217 -9.55 13.86 22.72
N ASP A 218 -10.55 13.08 23.12
CA ASP A 218 -10.53 12.27 24.34
C ASP A 218 -10.48 10.77 23.97
N LYS A 219 -11.62 10.15 23.70
CA LYS A 219 -11.73 8.78 23.18
C LYS A 219 -11.67 8.76 21.65
N PHE A 220 -12.23 9.76 21.03
CA PHE A 220 -12.26 9.99 19.59
C PHE A 220 -11.79 11.41 19.28
N VAL A 221 -11.48 11.67 18.01
CA VAL A 221 -11.14 13.00 17.50
C VAL A 221 -12.32 13.96 17.77
N ASN A 222 -12.01 15.19 18.22
CA ASN A 222 -12.95 16.28 18.34
C ASN A 222 -12.43 17.61 17.79
N GLY A 223 -11.19 17.65 17.30
CA GLY A 223 -10.64 18.85 16.67
C GLY A 223 -9.24 18.66 16.10
N LEU A 224 -8.86 19.66 15.31
CA LEU A 224 -7.53 19.82 14.73
C LEU A 224 -6.98 21.19 15.10
N LYS A 225 -5.84 21.24 15.77
CA LYS A 225 -5.08 22.47 15.97
C LYS A 225 -4.18 22.70 14.76
N TYR A 226 -4.24 23.90 14.20
CA TYR A 226 -3.38 24.29 13.07
C TYR A 226 -2.86 25.72 13.24
N ARG A 227 -1.77 26.04 12.53
CA ARG A 227 -1.17 27.36 12.47
C ARG A 227 -1.29 27.91 11.05
N ASN A 228 -1.74 29.14 10.93
CA ASN A 228 -1.61 29.89 9.68
C ASN A 228 -0.13 30.30 9.52
N LYS A 229 0.50 29.88 8.43
CA LYS A 229 1.94 30.13 8.19
C LYS A 229 2.27 31.57 7.86
N GLU A 230 1.29 32.36 7.41
CA GLU A 230 1.50 33.76 7.07
C GLU A 230 1.34 34.68 8.28
N SER A 231 0.25 34.51 9.04
CA SER A 231 -0.02 35.34 10.22
C SER A 231 0.67 34.81 11.50
N GLY A 232 1.02 33.53 11.54
CA GLY A 232 1.54 32.85 12.73
C GLY A 232 0.45 32.43 13.73
N ASP A 233 -0.81 32.79 13.47
CA ASP A 233 -1.93 32.52 14.39
C ASP A 233 -2.23 31.02 14.49
N GLU A 234 -2.42 30.55 15.71
CA GLU A 234 -2.90 29.18 15.99
C GLU A 234 -4.41 29.19 16.17
N LYS A 235 -5.08 28.24 15.52
CA LYS A 235 -6.53 28.07 15.56
C LYS A 235 -6.89 26.60 15.81
N VAL A 236 -8.08 26.38 16.34
CA VAL A 236 -8.66 25.05 16.50
C VAL A 236 -9.87 24.94 15.59
N LEU A 237 -9.85 23.94 14.71
CA LEU A 237 -10.98 23.54 13.91
C LEU A 237 -11.71 22.40 14.64
N SER A 238 -13.00 22.55 14.91
CA SER A 238 -13.83 21.45 15.41
C SER A 238 -14.07 20.45 14.28
N ALA A 239 -13.62 19.23 14.47
CA ALA A 239 -13.78 18.13 13.52
C ALA A 239 -13.82 16.80 14.26
N GLU A 240 -14.71 15.89 13.86
CA GLU A 240 -14.88 14.56 14.43
C GLU A 240 -14.15 13.49 13.60
N GLY A 241 -13.59 13.90 12.46
CA GLY A 241 -12.75 13.09 11.58
C GLY A 241 -11.67 13.90 10.92
N ILE A 242 -10.51 13.29 10.73
CA ILE A 242 -9.37 13.87 10.03
C ILE A 242 -8.86 12.86 9.01
N PHE A 243 -8.98 13.19 7.72
CA PHE A 243 -8.42 12.42 6.62
C PHE A 243 -7.06 12.98 6.23
N VAL A 244 -6.01 12.18 6.38
CA VAL A 244 -4.63 12.58 6.08
C VAL A 244 -4.27 12.12 4.68
N GLU A 245 -4.38 13.02 3.70
CA GLU A 245 -4.22 12.74 2.26
C GLU A 245 -2.99 13.50 1.68
N ILE A 246 -1.84 13.30 2.34
CA ILE A 246 -0.56 13.91 1.95
C ILE A 246 0.34 12.95 1.16
N GLY A 247 -0.23 11.87 0.66
CA GLY A 247 0.40 10.87 -0.19
C GLY A 247 0.94 9.66 0.57
N SER A 248 1.55 8.75 -0.19
CA SER A 248 2.17 7.53 0.31
C SER A 248 3.63 7.45 -0.14
N VAL A 249 4.38 6.53 0.48
CA VAL A 249 5.76 6.22 0.10
C VAL A 249 5.82 4.72 -0.18
N PRO A 250 6.07 4.29 -1.41
CA PRO A 250 6.26 2.89 -1.72
C PRO A 250 7.46 2.31 -0.96
N ASN A 251 7.35 1.04 -0.54
CA ASN A 251 8.46 0.36 0.14
C ASN A 251 9.45 -0.24 -0.88
N SER A 252 9.80 0.54 -1.89
CA SER A 252 10.63 0.14 -3.04
C SER A 252 12.13 0.33 -2.81
N GLU A 253 12.52 0.96 -1.72
CA GLU A 253 13.92 1.18 -1.36
C GLU A 253 14.75 -0.11 -1.34
N ILE A 254 14.12 -1.25 -1.04
CA ILE A 254 14.76 -2.57 -1.00
C ILE A 254 15.17 -3.10 -2.39
N ALA A 255 14.64 -2.52 -3.46
CA ALA A 255 14.87 -2.94 -4.85
C ALA A 255 15.33 -1.79 -5.77
N LYS A 256 15.67 -0.61 -5.22
CA LYS A 256 15.99 0.62 -5.97
C LYS A 256 17.15 0.47 -6.95
N ASP A 257 18.13 -0.38 -6.60
CA ASP A 257 19.32 -0.62 -7.44
C ASP A 257 19.09 -1.73 -8.47
N LEU A 258 17.94 -2.40 -8.41
CA LEU A 258 17.57 -3.53 -9.28
C LEU A 258 16.47 -3.16 -10.27
N LEU A 259 15.51 -2.32 -9.87
CA LEU A 259 14.28 -2.05 -10.63
C LEU A 259 14.18 -0.59 -11.08
N GLY A 260 13.53 -0.38 -12.22
CA GLY A 260 13.09 0.96 -12.64
C GLY A 260 11.98 1.46 -11.72
N LEU A 261 12.17 2.69 -11.21
CA LEU A 261 11.19 3.39 -10.40
C LEU A 261 10.73 4.65 -11.11
N ASP A 262 9.49 5.05 -10.89
CA ASP A 262 8.97 6.33 -11.36
C ASP A 262 9.44 7.50 -10.46
N GLN A 263 9.00 8.72 -10.79
CA GLN A 263 9.34 9.93 -10.02
C GLN A 263 8.79 9.95 -8.58
N TYR A 264 7.86 9.05 -8.25
CA TYR A 264 7.28 8.90 -6.92
C TYR A 264 7.89 7.74 -6.12
N GLY A 265 8.86 7.03 -6.72
CA GLY A 265 9.49 5.85 -6.16
C GLY A 265 8.67 4.57 -6.31
N GLN A 266 7.64 4.56 -7.16
CA GLN A 266 6.82 3.38 -7.44
C GLN A 266 7.54 2.47 -8.43
N VAL A 267 7.39 1.16 -8.26
CA VAL A 267 7.94 0.17 -9.19
C VAL A 267 7.16 0.19 -10.50
N ILE A 268 7.83 0.47 -11.59
CA ILE A 268 7.24 0.47 -12.94
C ILE A 268 6.93 -0.96 -13.35
N ILE A 269 5.67 -1.23 -13.73
CA ILE A 269 5.22 -2.55 -14.18
C ILE A 269 4.52 -2.51 -15.54
N ASP A 270 4.56 -3.64 -16.25
CA ASP A 270 3.54 -3.93 -17.27
C ASP A 270 2.30 -4.51 -16.56
N SER A 271 1.24 -3.73 -16.50
CA SER A 271 -0.01 -4.08 -15.81
C SER A 271 -0.72 -5.33 -16.34
N LYS A 272 -0.36 -5.81 -17.55
CA LYS A 272 -0.95 -7.03 -18.12
C LYS A 272 -0.45 -8.29 -17.42
N ASN A 273 0.81 -8.32 -17.04
CA ASN A 273 1.53 -9.49 -16.52
C ASN A 273 2.29 -9.22 -15.23
N ALA A 274 2.19 -8.00 -14.69
CA ALA A 274 2.89 -7.58 -13.47
C ALA A 274 4.42 -7.76 -13.54
N THR A 275 5.01 -7.72 -14.75
CA THR A 275 6.47 -7.78 -14.94
C THR A 275 7.09 -6.42 -14.66
N THR A 276 8.29 -6.42 -14.10
CA THR A 276 9.09 -5.23 -13.84
C THR A 276 10.14 -5.03 -14.96
N THR A 277 11.00 -4.04 -14.80
CA THR A 277 12.14 -3.78 -15.71
C THR A 277 13.23 -4.86 -15.63
N HIS A 278 13.20 -5.75 -14.63
CA HIS A 278 14.16 -6.83 -14.48
C HIS A 278 13.50 -8.20 -14.71
N PRO A 279 14.00 -9.04 -15.64
CA PRO A 279 13.51 -10.39 -15.85
C PRO A 279 13.59 -11.22 -14.56
N GLY A 280 12.52 -11.97 -14.24
CA GLY A 280 12.43 -12.79 -13.03
C GLY A 280 11.96 -12.04 -11.79
N VAL A 281 11.77 -10.71 -11.87
CA VAL A 281 11.16 -9.91 -10.81
C VAL A 281 9.80 -9.40 -11.24
N PHE A 282 8.81 -9.65 -10.41
CA PHE A 282 7.40 -9.25 -10.58
C PHE A 282 7.01 -8.38 -9.41
N ALA A 283 6.06 -7.46 -9.60
CA ALA A 283 5.58 -6.62 -8.50
C ALA A 283 4.05 -6.48 -8.55
N ALA A 284 3.43 -6.33 -7.37
CA ALA A 284 2.00 -6.19 -7.25
C ALA A 284 1.59 -5.36 -6.03
N GLY A 285 0.44 -4.71 -6.11
CA GLY A 285 -0.14 -3.90 -5.05
C GLY A 285 0.44 -2.50 -4.95
N ASP A 286 0.32 -1.88 -3.79
CA ASP A 286 0.56 -0.44 -3.59
C ASP A 286 2.00 0.01 -3.87
N ILE A 287 2.95 -0.90 -3.97
CA ILE A 287 4.35 -0.62 -4.33
C ILE A 287 4.53 -0.24 -5.81
N THR A 288 3.59 -0.64 -6.68
CA THR A 288 3.66 -0.45 -8.14
C THR A 288 3.15 0.92 -8.57
N ASP A 289 3.31 1.26 -9.84
CA ASP A 289 2.78 2.46 -10.49
C ASP A 289 1.30 2.35 -10.90
N ASP A 290 0.60 1.25 -10.51
CA ASP A 290 -0.85 1.16 -10.69
C ASP A 290 -1.55 2.30 -9.92
N PRO A 291 -2.44 3.05 -10.57
CA PRO A 291 -3.07 4.23 -9.95
C PRO A 291 -4.02 3.89 -8.81
N TYR A 292 -4.60 2.69 -8.79
CA TYR A 292 -5.63 2.30 -7.83
C TYR A 292 -5.08 1.43 -6.70
N LYS A 293 -5.03 1.99 -5.49
CA LYS A 293 -4.46 1.34 -4.29
C LYS A 293 -5.58 0.71 -3.45
N GLN A 294 -6.06 -0.47 -3.87
CA GLN A 294 -7.15 -1.20 -3.23
C GLN A 294 -6.79 -2.66 -2.98
N ASN A 295 -7.29 -3.24 -1.87
CA ASN A 295 -7.01 -4.63 -1.49
C ASN A 295 -7.33 -5.64 -2.59
N ASN A 296 -8.50 -5.50 -3.25
CA ASN A 296 -8.92 -6.40 -4.33
C ASN A 296 -8.03 -6.28 -5.57
N ILE A 297 -7.61 -5.06 -5.92
CA ILE A 297 -6.68 -4.80 -7.03
C ILE A 297 -5.32 -5.40 -6.71
N SER A 298 -4.79 -5.11 -5.51
CA SER A 298 -3.53 -5.67 -5.03
C SER A 298 -3.52 -7.21 -5.08
N ALA A 299 -4.61 -7.85 -4.67
CA ALA A 299 -4.75 -9.30 -4.74
C ALA A 299 -4.82 -9.80 -6.19
N GLY A 300 -5.59 -9.12 -7.05
CA GLY A 300 -5.72 -9.47 -8.47
C GLY A 300 -4.41 -9.35 -9.24
N ASP A 301 -3.66 -8.28 -9.01
CA ASP A 301 -2.35 -8.07 -9.64
C ASP A 301 -1.32 -9.09 -9.16
N ALA A 302 -1.37 -9.47 -7.90
CA ALA A 302 -0.52 -10.51 -7.35
C ALA A 302 -0.80 -11.91 -7.93
N VAL A 303 -2.05 -12.19 -8.29
CA VAL A 303 -2.38 -13.40 -9.07
C VAL A 303 -1.71 -13.35 -10.44
N LYS A 304 -1.75 -12.22 -11.14
CA LYS A 304 -1.02 -12.04 -12.42
C LYS A 304 0.49 -12.24 -12.23
N ALA A 305 1.08 -11.63 -11.19
CA ALA A 305 2.49 -11.77 -10.85
C ALA A 305 2.89 -13.24 -10.63
N ALA A 306 2.12 -13.98 -9.83
CA ALA A 306 2.39 -15.40 -9.57
C ALA A 306 2.30 -16.29 -10.82
N LEU A 307 1.31 -16.04 -11.68
CA LEU A 307 1.16 -16.77 -12.94
C LEU A 307 2.27 -16.41 -13.93
N SER A 308 2.72 -15.17 -13.95
CA SER A 308 3.84 -14.72 -14.78
C SER A 308 5.18 -15.28 -14.30
N ALA A 309 5.39 -15.33 -12.96
CA ALA A 309 6.56 -15.99 -12.37
C ALA A 309 6.61 -17.48 -12.74
N TYR A 310 5.47 -18.18 -12.66
CA TYR A 310 5.38 -19.57 -13.10
C TYR A 310 5.78 -19.75 -14.58
N ASN A 311 5.24 -18.91 -15.47
CA ASN A 311 5.57 -18.96 -16.89
C ASN A 311 7.06 -18.63 -17.16
N TYR A 312 7.64 -17.69 -16.42
CA TYR A 312 9.06 -17.37 -16.48
C TYR A 312 9.91 -18.60 -16.10
N LEU A 313 9.58 -19.26 -15.00
CA LEU A 313 10.31 -20.44 -14.52
C LEU A 313 10.24 -21.61 -15.52
N LEU A 314 9.08 -21.85 -16.14
CA LEU A 314 8.95 -22.87 -17.21
C LEU A 314 9.84 -22.59 -18.43
N LYS A 315 9.99 -21.32 -18.82
CA LYS A 315 10.90 -20.94 -19.91
C LYS A 315 12.36 -21.14 -19.48
N ARG A 316 12.70 -20.71 -18.26
CA ARG A 316 14.03 -20.86 -17.69
C ARG A 316 14.50 -22.31 -17.70
N GLU A 317 13.67 -23.28 -17.29
CA GLU A 317 14.00 -24.70 -17.31
C GLU A 317 14.34 -25.24 -18.69
N LYS A 318 13.70 -24.71 -19.74
CA LYS A 318 13.97 -25.12 -21.13
C LYS A 318 15.33 -24.61 -21.64
N HIS A 319 15.88 -23.55 -21.05
CA HIS A 319 17.15 -22.92 -21.48
C HIS A 319 18.33 -23.31 -20.57
N THR A 320 18.08 -24.01 -19.46
CA THR A 320 19.15 -24.53 -18.60
C THR A 320 19.55 -25.91 -19.15
N PRO A 321 20.83 -26.11 -19.62
CA PRO A 321 21.27 -27.44 -20.02
C PRO A 321 21.05 -28.42 -18.88
N ALA A 322 20.52 -29.61 -19.17
CA ALA A 322 20.46 -30.68 -18.21
C ALA A 322 21.87 -30.87 -17.63
N ALA A 323 22.01 -30.77 -16.30
CA ALA A 323 23.27 -31.06 -15.64
C ALA A 323 23.65 -32.51 -16.01
N ALA A 324 24.79 -32.66 -16.68
CA ALA A 324 25.32 -33.94 -17.16
C ALA A 324 25.82 -34.79 -15.98
#